data_d448703f36e4abeaaee296783ddda651
#
_entry.id   d448703f36e4abeaaee296783ddda651
#
_cell.length_a   1.000
_cell.length_b   1.000
_cell.length_c   1.000
_cell.angle_alpha   90.00
_cell.angle_beta   90.00
_cell.angle_gamma   90.00
#
_symmetry.space_group_name_H-M   'P 1'
#
loop_
_entity.id
_entity.type
_entity.pdbx_description
1 polymer ?
#
loop_
_entity_poly.entity_id
_entity_poly.type
_entity_poly.pdbx_seq_one_letter_code
_entity_poly.pdbx_strand_id
1 'polypeptide(L)'
;MDDARGLLEDLVGRLEGKPLFVSDELAHYSTVLAELFHEMVPSVPTGKRGRPRKPKRVVDEDLDYATVHKTRQGARVVKVECKVVHGSEKRISERLANSPSRTINTAYIERSNLDWRLWDAHLARKAPTAARSMRWLKAKFAICVACYDFIRPHETLSRGEDRIFRAMTPAMAANVADHQWTFDELLAYPVKCQ
;
A
#
# COMPACT_ATOMS: atom_id res chain seq x y z
N MET A 1 0.33 14.58 -10.14
CA MET A 1 -0.71 14.62 -9.07
C MET A 1 -1.85 13.66 -9.40
N ASP A 2 -2.31 13.61 -10.63
CA ASP A 2 -3.44 12.78 -11.06
C ASP A 2 -3.20 11.27 -10.89
N ASP A 3 -2.00 10.78 -11.16
CA ASP A 3 -1.63 9.38 -10.95
C ASP A 3 -1.67 8.96 -9.47
N ALA A 4 -1.20 9.86 -8.58
CA ALA A 4 -1.23 9.61 -7.13
C ALA A 4 -2.67 9.62 -6.59
N ARG A 5 -3.52 10.48 -7.14
CA ARG A 5 -4.94 10.54 -6.82
C ARG A 5 -5.65 9.26 -7.27
N GLY A 6 -5.51 8.86 -8.52
CA GLY A 6 -6.11 7.66 -9.05
C GLY A 6 -5.69 6.39 -8.28
N LEU A 7 -4.42 6.31 -7.88
CA LEU A 7 -3.92 5.22 -7.04
C LEU A 7 -4.59 5.18 -5.67
N LEU A 8 -4.69 6.33 -4.99
CA LEU A 8 -5.27 6.39 -3.64
C LEU A 8 -6.78 6.21 -3.66
N GLU A 9 -7.49 6.73 -4.66
CA GLU A 9 -8.94 6.51 -4.84
C GLU A 9 -9.26 5.04 -5.06
N ASP A 10 -8.51 4.34 -5.94
CA ASP A 10 -8.66 2.90 -6.16
C ASP A 10 -8.34 2.09 -4.90
N LEU A 11 -7.27 2.47 -4.18
CA LEU A 11 -6.90 1.83 -2.92
C LEU A 11 -8.00 1.99 -1.87
N VAL A 12 -8.46 3.22 -1.64
CA VAL A 12 -9.49 3.54 -0.63
C VAL A 12 -10.80 2.83 -0.94
N GLY A 13 -11.16 2.74 -2.23
CA GLY A 13 -12.37 2.02 -2.66
C GLY A 13 -12.36 0.51 -2.38
N ARG A 14 -11.18 -0.07 -2.11
CA ARG A 14 -11.00 -1.50 -1.79
C ARG A 14 -10.81 -1.79 -0.30
N LEU A 15 -10.66 -0.76 0.52
CA LEU A 15 -10.38 -0.92 1.94
C LEU A 15 -11.67 -0.90 2.77
N GLU A 16 -11.75 -1.82 3.71
CA GLU A 16 -12.73 -1.77 4.78
C GLU A 16 -12.14 -0.97 5.96
N GLY A 17 -12.54 0.29 6.10
CA GLY A 17 -12.07 1.18 7.17
C GLY A 17 -10.83 2.01 6.81
N LYS A 18 -10.20 2.61 7.81
CA LYS A 18 -9.07 3.52 7.67
C LYS A 18 -7.80 2.86 8.24
N PRO A 19 -6.93 2.26 7.41
CA PRO A 19 -5.67 1.70 7.87
C PRO A 19 -4.66 2.81 8.20
N LEU A 20 -3.51 2.41 8.76
CA LEU A 20 -2.34 3.26 8.81
C LEU A 20 -1.72 3.33 7.41
N PHE A 21 -1.71 4.52 6.81
CA PHE A 21 -0.98 4.77 5.58
C PHE A 21 0.48 5.09 5.88
N VAL A 22 1.38 4.47 5.13
CA VAL A 22 2.83 4.75 5.22
C VAL A 22 3.38 4.95 3.82
N SER A 23 4.11 6.03 3.60
CA SER A 23 4.79 6.29 2.33
C SER A 23 6.19 6.88 2.53
N ASP A 24 6.91 7.06 1.42
CA ASP A 24 8.02 8.01 1.36
C ASP A 24 7.50 9.46 1.42
N GLU A 25 8.39 10.44 1.49
CA GLU A 25 8.03 11.86 1.64
C GLU A 25 7.49 12.51 0.36
N LEU A 26 6.84 11.79 -0.53
CA LEU A 26 6.21 12.39 -1.70
C LEU A 26 5.01 13.25 -1.27
N ALA A 27 5.14 14.56 -1.36
CA ALA A 27 4.16 15.54 -0.87
C ALA A 27 2.73 15.31 -1.44
N HIS A 28 2.62 14.74 -2.64
CA HIS A 28 1.33 14.46 -3.26
C HIS A 28 0.45 13.50 -2.46
N TYR A 29 1.03 12.51 -1.78
CA TYR A 29 0.25 11.56 -0.96
C TYR A 29 -0.41 12.24 0.23
N SER A 30 0.32 13.10 0.94
CA SER A 30 -0.24 13.88 2.06
C SER A 30 -1.43 14.74 1.63
N THR A 31 -1.28 15.45 0.51
CA THR A 31 -2.34 16.32 -0.02
C THR A 31 -3.58 15.52 -0.41
N VAL A 32 -3.40 14.44 -1.18
CA VAL A 32 -4.53 13.63 -1.67
C VAL A 32 -5.23 12.91 -0.52
N LEU A 33 -4.48 12.36 0.46
CA LEU A 33 -5.08 11.73 1.64
C LEU A 33 -5.90 12.72 2.44
N ALA A 34 -5.41 13.95 2.65
CA ALA A 34 -6.16 15.02 3.32
C ALA A 34 -7.40 15.47 2.53
N GLU A 35 -7.41 15.29 1.21
CA GLU A 35 -8.57 15.57 0.37
C GLU A 35 -9.58 14.41 0.33
N LEU A 36 -9.13 13.16 0.45
CA LEU A 36 -10.02 11.99 0.49
C LEU A 36 -10.66 11.80 1.86
N PHE A 37 -9.90 12.08 2.92
CA PHE A 37 -10.34 11.93 4.31
C PHE A 37 -10.49 13.29 4.97
N HIS A 38 -11.59 14.00 4.67
CA HIS A 38 -11.90 15.29 5.30
C HIS A 38 -13.38 15.42 5.60
N GLU A 39 -13.67 16.20 6.61
CA GLU A 39 -15.01 16.67 6.93
C GLU A 39 -15.18 18.15 6.61
N MET A 40 -16.37 18.53 6.15
CA MET A 40 -16.74 19.91 5.93
C MET A 40 -17.34 20.49 7.20
N VAL A 41 -16.54 21.18 8.00
CA VAL A 41 -17.01 21.81 9.24
C VAL A 41 -17.60 23.20 8.93
N PRO A 42 -18.87 23.45 9.28
CA PRO A 42 -19.48 24.75 9.11
C PRO A 42 -18.72 25.80 9.94
N SER A 43 -18.48 26.97 9.36
CA SER A 43 -17.84 28.03 10.11
C SER A 43 -18.83 28.67 11.14
N VAL A 44 -18.36 28.84 12.36
CA VAL A 44 -19.13 29.48 13.42
C VAL A 44 -19.44 30.94 13.04
N PRO A 45 -20.70 31.39 13.12
CA PRO A 45 -21.06 32.77 12.82
C PRO A 45 -20.33 33.72 13.77
N THR A 46 -19.63 34.71 13.22
CA THR A 46 -18.88 35.69 14.04
C THR A 46 -19.73 36.83 14.61
N GLY A 47 -21.04 36.83 14.33
CA GLY A 47 -21.95 37.93 14.75
C GLY A 47 -21.69 39.27 14.04
N LYS A 48 -20.67 39.40 13.23
CA LYS A 48 -20.34 40.64 12.49
C LYS A 48 -21.06 40.67 11.13
N ARG A 49 -21.51 41.89 10.74
CA ARG A 49 -22.06 42.11 9.39
C ARG A 49 -21.03 41.71 8.32
N GLY A 50 -21.43 40.88 7.35
CA GLY A 50 -20.60 40.46 6.27
C GLY A 50 -21.06 39.14 5.67
N ARG A 51 -20.39 38.71 4.57
CA ARG A 51 -20.65 37.42 3.93
C ARG A 51 -20.29 36.28 4.90
N PRO A 52 -21.15 35.28 5.09
CA PRO A 52 -20.84 34.09 5.89
C PRO A 52 -19.53 33.43 5.40
N ARG A 53 -18.69 33.01 6.35
CA ARG A 53 -17.46 32.28 5.99
C ARG A 53 -17.83 30.94 5.37
N LYS A 54 -17.08 30.54 4.34
CA LYS A 54 -17.25 29.21 3.74
C LYS A 54 -16.90 28.11 4.75
N PRO A 55 -17.53 26.94 4.69
CA PRO A 55 -17.15 25.79 5.49
C PRO A 55 -15.65 25.48 5.31
N LYS A 56 -14.99 25.07 6.38
CA LYS A 56 -13.60 24.68 6.39
C LYS A 56 -13.48 23.18 6.15
N ARG A 57 -12.53 22.77 5.32
CA ARG A 57 -12.09 21.37 5.25
C ARG A 57 -11.22 21.09 6.47
N VAL A 58 -11.59 20.12 7.26
CA VAL A 58 -10.81 19.61 8.40
C VAL A 58 -10.47 18.17 8.08
N VAL A 59 -9.20 17.80 8.16
CA VAL A 59 -8.77 16.42 7.96
C VAL A 59 -9.38 15.58 9.08
N ASP A 60 -9.86 14.41 8.70
CA ASP A 60 -10.48 13.46 9.60
C ASP A 60 -9.51 13.05 10.72
N GLU A 61 -9.97 13.12 11.97
CA GLU A 61 -9.16 12.77 13.13
C GLU A 61 -8.73 11.30 13.14
N ASP A 62 -9.49 10.43 12.47
CA ASP A 62 -9.21 9.00 12.36
C ASP A 62 -8.20 8.66 11.26
N LEU A 63 -7.77 9.62 10.45
CA LEU A 63 -6.73 9.39 9.46
C LEU A 63 -5.38 9.22 10.17
N ASP A 64 -4.76 8.05 10.01
CA ASP A 64 -3.38 7.78 10.42
C ASP A 64 -2.48 7.73 9.20
N TYR A 65 -1.56 8.67 9.11
CA TYR A 65 -0.58 8.73 8.03
C TYR A 65 0.81 9.10 8.55
N ALA A 66 1.79 8.31 8.16
CA ALA A 66 3.19 8.53 8.50
C ALA A 66 4.09 8.47 7.27
N THR A 67 5.19 9.18 7.29
CA THR A 67 6.21 9.19 6.24
C THR A 67 7.53 8.65 6.74
N VAL A 68 8.29 8.03 5.84
CA VAL A 68 9.64 7.52 6.08
C VAL A 68 10.62 8.29 5.21
N HIS A 69 11.50 9.05 5.86
CA HIS A 69 12.60 9.74 5.22
C HIS A 69 13.90 8.93 5.34
N LYS A 70 14.57 8.70 4.23
CA LYS A 70 15.85 7.98 4.17
C LYS A 70 16.95 8.89 3.67
N THR A 71 17.82 9.34 4.56
CA THR A 71 19.04 10.08 4.19
C THR A 71 20.07 9.10 3.65
N ARG A 72 20.63 9.40 2.47
CA ARG A 72 21.62 8.55 1.79
C ARG A 72 22.96 9.29 1.64
N GLN A 73 24.04 8.55 1.84
CA GLN A 73 25.37 8.98 1.49
C GLN A 73 25.89 8.02 0.41
N GLY A 74 25.88 8.47 -0.82
CA GLY A 74 26.10 7.59 -1.98
C GLY A 74 25.00 6.52 -2.08
N ALA A 75 25.39 5.26 -2.15
CA ALA A 75 24.45 4.12 -2.20
C ALA A 75 23.94 3.67 -0.83
N ARG A 76 24.57 4.12 0.28
CA ARG A 76 24.26 3.66 1.63
C ARG A 76 23.21 4.55 2.30
N VAL A 77 22.22 3.96 2.95
CA VAL A 77 21.29 4.66 3.86
C VAL A 77 22.03 4.90 5.18
N VAL A 78 22.16 6.17 5.58
CA VAL A 78 22.88 6.57 6.82
C VAL A 78 21.92 6.94 7.93
N LYS A 79 20.68 7.37 7.60
CA LYS A 79 19.66 7.73 8.58
C LYS A 79 18.28 7.40 8.05
N VAL A 80 17.43 6.93 8.93
CA VAL A 80 15.99 6.72 8.66
C VAL A 80 15.22 7.49 9.72
N GLU A 81 14.32 8.37 9.29
CA GLU A 81 13.45 9.17 10.15
C GLU A 81 12.00 8.89 9.80
N CYS A 82 11.21 8.62 10.81
CA CYS A 82 9.76 8.44 10.66
C CYS A 82 9.05 9.67 11.21
N LYS A 83 8.09 10.20 10.45
CA LYS A 83 7.31 11.37 10.85
C LYS A 83 5.83 11.06 10.74
N VAL A 84 5.09 11.27 11.82
CA VAL A 84 3.63 11.24 11.81
C VAL A 84 3.13 12.54 11.18
N VAL A 85 2.35 12.46 10.12
CA VAL A 85 1.79 13.59 9.40
C VAL A 85 0.35 13.84 9.82
N HIS A 86 -0.45 12.77 9.94
CA HIS A 86 -1.82 12.80 10.44
C HIS A 86 -2.00 11.68 11.47
N GLY A 87 -2.89 11.90 12.43
CA GLY A 87 -3.15 10.97 13.54
C GLY A 87 -2.30 11.23 14.77
N SER A 88 -2.43 10.35 15.77
CA SER A 88 -1.66 10.44 17.01
C SER A 88 -0.60 9.33 17.09
N GLU A 89 0.58 9.65 17.63
CA GLU A 89 1.66 8.67 17.85
C GLU A 89 1.19 7.47 18.68
N LYS A 90 0.35 7.72 19.69
CA LYS A 90 -0.21 6.65 20.55
C LYS A 90 -1.04 5.66 19.73
N ARG A 91 -2.00 6.16 18.94
CA ARG A 91 -2.87 5.30 18.11
C ARG A 91 -2.08 4.54 17.06
N ILE A 92 -1.10 5.19 16.43
CA ILE A 92 -0.20 4.55 15.47
C ILE A 92 0.62 3.45 16.15
N SER A 93 1.15 3.70 17.35
CA SER A 93 1.89 2.71 18.14
C SER A 93 1.02 1.50 18.51
N GLU A 94 -0.23 1.73 18.92
CA GLU A 94 -1.18 0.65 19.22
C GLU A 94 -1.50 -0.20 17.97
N ARG A 95 -1.69 0.43 16.81
CA ARG A 95 -1.88 -0.28 15.54
C ARG A 95 -0.66 -1.11 15.15
N LEU A 96 0.55 -0.57 15.33
CA LEU A 96 1.81 -1.25 15.02
C LEU A 96 2.08 -2.42 15.97
N ALA A 97 1.67 -2.35 17.22
CA ALA A 97 1.82 -3.45 18.17
C ALA A 97 1.13 -4.74 17.69
N ASN A 98 0.01 -4.59 16.96
CA ASN A 98 -0.76 -5.68 16.37
C ASN A 98 -0.39 -5.98 14.91
N SER A 99 0.60 -5.27 14.34
CA SER A 99 1.06 -5.44 12.97
C SER A 99 2.33 -6.29 12.90
N PRO A 100 2.51 -7.13 11.86
CA PRO A 100 3.76 -7.87 11.65
C PRO A 100 5.00 -6.97 11.60
N SER A 101 4.85 -5.75 11.14
CA SER A 101 5.95 -4.79 11.01
C SER A 101 6.45 -4.22 12.33
N ARG A 102 5.59 -4.03 13.33
CA ARG A 102 5.86 -3.36 14.61
C ARG A 102 6.52 -1.98 14.54
N THR A 103 6.89 -1.52 13.36
CA THR A 103 7.55 -0.23 13.12
C THR A 103 7.01 0.43 11.85
N ILE A 104 7.05 1.76 11.81
CA ILE A 104 6.76 2.53 10.59
C ILE A 104 7.91 2.30 9.61
N ASN A 105 7.64 1.64 8.49
CA ASN A 105 8.65 1.41 7.44
C ASN A 105 8.00 1.17 6.08
N THR A 106 8.80 1.32 5.01
CA THR A 106 8.45 1.04 3.62
C THR A 106 9.08 -0.25 3.09
N ALA A 107 9.66 -1.09 3.96
CA ALA A 107 10.45 -2.23 3.55
C ALA A 107 9.64 -3.27 2.77
N TYR A 108 8.38 -3.50 3.16
CA TYR A 108 7.52 -4.48 2.49
C TYR A 108 7.21 -4.08 1.04
N ILE A 109 6.81 -2.82 0.82
CA ILE A 109 6.51 -2.35 -0.54
C ILE A 109 7.79 -2.24 -1.39
N GLU A 110 8.93 -1.87 -0.80
CA GLU A 110 10.21 -1.85 -1.49
C GLU A 110 10.66 -3.25 -1.89
N ARG A 111 10.47 -4.26 -1.03
CA ARG A 111 10.72 -5.66 -1.33
C ARG A 111 9.82 -6.17 -2.44
N SER A 112 8.53 -5.92 -2.32
CA SER A 112 7.54 -6.27 -3.35
C SER A 112 7.90 -5.64 -4.72
N ASN A 113 8.25 -4.35 -4.73
CA ASN A 113 8.70 -3.65 -5.93
C ASN A 113 9.98 -4.26 -6.54
N LEU A 114 10.87 -4.81 -5.72
CA LEU A 114 12.05 -5.53 -6.21
C LEU A 114 11.64 -6.86 -6.86
N ASP A 115 10.80 -7.64 -6.20
CA ASP A 115 10.32 -8.92 -6.72
C ASP A 115 9.63 -8.75 -8.08
N TRP A 116 8.75 -7.74 -8.22
CA TRP A 116 8.09 -7.44 -9.52
C TRP A 116 9.09 -7.10 -10.64
N ARG A 117 10.15 -6.36 -10.33
CA ARG A 117 11.20 -6.04 -11.31
C ARG A 117 12.05 -7.24 -11.68
N LEU A 118 12.21 -8.20 -10.79
CA LEU A 118 12.93 -9.44 -11.08
C LEU A 118 12.08 -10.41 -11.90
N TRP A 119 10.76 -10.42 -11.71
CA TRP A 119 9.84 -11.30 -12.39
C TRP A 119 9.41 -10.79 -13.77
N ASP A 120 9.36 -9.49 -13.95
CA ASP A 120 8.97 -8.88 -15.21
C ASP A 120 10.05 -7.94 -15.75
N ALA A 121 10.68 -8.34 -16.86
CA ALA A 121 11.69 -7.55 -17.53
C ALA A 121 11.19 -6.17 -17.99
N HIS A 122 9.88 -6.00 -18.25
CA HIS A 122 9.29 -4.71 -18.61
C HIS A 122 9.19 -3.73 -17.44
N LEU A 123 9.29 -4.21 -16.20
CA LEU A 123 9.35 -3.42 -14.99
C LEU A 123 10.78 -3.15 -14.51
N ALA A 124 11.77 -3.76 -15.14
CA ALA A 124 13.18 -3.58 -14.79
C ALA A 124 13.64 -2.13 -15.06
N ARG A 125 14.40 -1.57 -14.11
CA ARG A 125 14.95 -0.23 -14.26
C ARG A 125 16.12 -0.22 -15.25
N LYS A 126 16.18 0.82 -16.09
CA LYS A 126 17.29 1.03 -17.05
C LYS A 126 17.50 -0.14 -18.02
N ALA A 127 16.44 -0.90 -18.31
CA ALA A 127 16.47 -1.96 -19.29
C ALA A 127 15.87 -1.49 -20.62
N PRO A 128 16.36 -1.98 -21.78
CA PRO A 128 15.81 -1.59 -23.08
C PRO A 128 14.46 -2.27 -23.39
N THR A 129 13.90 -2.98 -22.43
CA THR A 129 12.70 -3.82 -22.57
C THR A 129 11.43 -3.08 -22.12
N ALA A 130 11.22 -1.86 -22.60
CA ALA A 130 9.99 -1.10 -22.30
C ALA A 130 8.75 -1.84 -22.87
N ALA A 131 7.69 -1.86 -22.07
CA ALA A 131 6.43 -2.44 -22.52
C ALA A 131 5.81 -1.59 -23.63
N ARG A 132 5.51 -2.20 -24.77
CA ARG A 132 4.89 -1.53 -25.94
C ARG A 132 3.39 -1.37 -25.81
N SER A 133 2.74 -2.11 -24.91
CA SER A 133 1.30 -2.09 -24.70
C SER A 133 0.98 -2.19 -23.21
N MET A 134 0.28 -1.18 -22.71
CA MET A 134 -0.21 -1.16 -21.32
C MET A 134 -1.19 -2.31 -21.03
N ARG A 135 -2.02 -2.67 -22.00
CA ARG A 135 -2.95 -3.81 -21.86
C ARG A 135 -2.20 -5.11 -21.55
N TRP A 136 -1.15 -5.40 -22.33
CA TRP A 136 -0.35 -6.62 -22.14
C TRP A 136 0.48 -6.57 -20.86
N LEU A 137 1.01 -5.40 -20.51
CA LEU A 137 1.72 -5.24 -19.24
C LEU A 137 0.80 -5.51 -18.04
N LYS A 138 -0.42 -4.96 -18.05
CA LYS A 138 -1.41 -5.20 -16.99
C LYS A 138 -1.80 -6.68 -16.90
N ALA A 139 -2.05 -7.33 -18.03
CA ALA A 139 -2.41 -8.76 -18.04
C ALA A 139 -1.26 -9.64 -17.51
N LYS A 140 -0.03 -9.38 -17.95
CA LYS A 140 1.15 -10.09 -17.44
C LYS A 140 1.36 -9.86 -15.96
N PHE A 141 1.23 -8.62 -15.50
CA PHE A 141 1.36 -8.28 -14.09
C PHE A 141 0.29 -8.96 -13.24
N ALA A 142 -0.95 -9.05 -13.72
CA ALA A 142 -2.02 -9.79 -13.04
C ALA A 142 -1.68 -11.28 -12.85
N ILE A 143 -1.07 -11.91 -13.85
CA ILE A 143 -0.59 -13.30 -13.73
C ILE A 143 0.53 -13.37 -12.67
N CYS A 144 1.48 -12.44 -12.67
CA CYS A 144 2.54 -12.39 -11.65
C CYS A 144 1.98 -12.26 -10.24
N VAL A 145 0.98 -11.40 -10.04
CA VAL A 145 0.29 -11.24 -8.75
C VAL A 145 -0.42 -12.53 -8.35
N ALA A 146 -1.16 -13.15 -9.27
CA ALA A 146 -1.83 -14.41 -8.99
C ALA A 146 -0.85 -15.54 -8.63
N CYS A 147 0.28 -15.63 -9.34
CA CYS A 147 1.36 -16.58 -8.99
C CYS A 147 1.95 -16.28 -7.60
N TYR A 148 2.12 -15.01 -7.25
CA TYR A 148 2.62 -14.62 -5.93
C TYR A 148 1.64 -15.04 -4.83
N ASP A 149 0.36 -14.77 -5.03
CA ASP A 149 -0.66 -15.00 -4.00
C ASP A 149 -1.05 -16.46 -3.84
N PHE A 150 -1.13 -17.23 -4.92
CA PHE A 150 -1.69 -18.59 -4.90
C PHE A 150 -0.64 -19.71 -5.04
N ILE A 151 0.47 -19.47 -5.75
CA ILE A 151 1.43 -20.53 -6.10
C ILE A 151 2.69 -20.45 -5.24
N ARG A 152 3.23 -19.24 -5.01
CA ARG A 152 4.51 -19.07 -4.34
C ARG A 152 4.37 -19.08 -2.83
N PRO A 153 5.01 -20.05 -2.10
CA PRO A 153 5.07 -19.98 -0.66
C PRO A 153 5.84 -18.74 -0.19
N HIS A 154 5.30 -18.02 0.77
CA HIS A 154 5.95 -16.86 1.35
C HIS A 154 6.79 -17.30 2.57
N GLU A 155 8.09 -17.03 2.56
CA GLU A 155 9.01 -17.57 3.57
C GLU A 155 8.59 -17.25 5.01
N THR A 156 8.20 -16.01 5.28
CA THR A 156 7.78 -15.59 6.62
C THR A 156 6.47 -16.27 7.07
N LEU A 157 5.54 -16.50 6.14
CA LEU A 157 4.27 -17.19 6.44
C LEU A 157 4.47 -18.68 6.58
N SER A 158 5.45 -19.25 5.86
CA SER A 158 5.73 -20.68 5.82
C SER A 158 6.54 -21.17 7.02
N ARG A 159 7.14 -20.28 7.80
CA ARG A 159 7.89 -20.63 9.03
C ARG A 159 7.05 -20.30 10.25
N GLY A 160 6.53 -21.34 10.90
CA GLY A 160 5.87 -21.23 12.20
C GLY A 160 6.86 -20.88 13.33
N GLU A 161 6.35 -20.76 14.55
CA GLU A 161 7.16 -20.52 15.75
C GLU A 161 8.18 -21.64 16.00
N ASP A 162 7.85 -22.86 15.59
CA ASP A 162 8.72 -24.05 15.62
C ASP A 162 9.83 -24.04 14.56
N ARG A 163 9.89 -23.02 13.71
CA ARG A 163 10.80 -22.85 12.56
C ARG A 163 10.72 -23.97 11.51
N ILE A 164 9.72 -24.84 11.59
CA ILE A 164 9.48 -25.86 10.58
C ILE A 164 8.84 -25.18 9.35
N PHE A 165 9.37 -25.45 8.17
CA PHE A 165 8.81 -24.94 6.93
C PHE A 165 7.57 -25.73 6.52
N ARG A 166 6.44 -25.04 6.44
CA ARG A 166 5.18 -25.56 5.87
C ARG A 166 4.75 -24.60 4.80
N ALA A 167 4.72 -25.05 3.55
CA ALA A 167 4.39 -24.18 2.43
C ALA A 167 3.06 -23.43 2.68
N MET A 168 3.16 -22.11 2.83
CA MET A 168 2.06 -21.20 3.07
C MET A 168 2.10 -20.06 2.08
N THR A 169 1.08 -19.95 1.24
CA THR A 169 0.92 -18.84 0.31
C THR A 169 0.12 -17.70 0.94
N PRO A 170 0.22 -16.45 0.44
CA PRO A 170 -0.62 -15.35 0.91
C PRO A 170 -2.12 -15.65 0.86
N ALA A 171 -2.60 -16.30 -0.21
CA ALA A 171 -4.00 -16.68 -0.35
C ALA A 171 -4.45 -17.72 0.70
N MET A 172 -3.58 -18.69 1.04
CA MET A 172 -3.84 -19.63 2.14
C MET A 172 -3.88 -18.93 3.48
N ALA A 173 -2.94 -18.02 3.74
CA ALA A 173 -2.90 -17.25 4.99
C ALA A 173 -4.12 -16.32 5.15
N ALA A 174 -4.70 -15.87 4.06
CA ALA A 174 -5.92 -15.07 4.02
C ALA A 174 -7.23 -15.92 3.99
N ASN A 175 -7.13 -17.27 4.07
CA ASN A 175 -8.24 -18.21 3.93
C ASN A 175 -9.03 -18.06 2.61
N VAL A 176 -8.37 -17.61 1.54
CA VAL A 176 -8.92 -17.52 0.19
C VAL A 176 -8.68 -18.81 -0.60
N ALA A 177 -7.61 -19.53 -0.28
CA ALA A 177 -7.30 -20.85 -0.82
C ALA A 177 -7.04 -21.83 0.34
N ASP A 178 -7.41 -23.08 0.13
CA ASP A 178 -7.22 -24.18 1.09
C ASP A 178 -5.91 -24.94 0.92
N HIS A 179 -5.26 -24.75 -0.25
CA HIS A 179 -3.98 -25.36 -0.59
C HIS A 179 -3.14 -24.44 -1.48
N GLN A 180 -1.86 -24.80 -1.65
CA GLN A 180 -0.97 -24.16 -2.60
C GLN A 180 -1.34 -24.59 -4.03
N TRP A 181 -1.74 -23.64 -4.86
CA TRP A 181 -2.12 -23.91 -6.24
C TRP A 181 -0.93 -24.28 -7.11
N THR A 182 -1.20 -25.12 -8.11
CA THR A 182 -0.32 -25.33 -9.25
C THR A 182 -0.56 -24.28 -10.33
N PHE A 183 0.36 -24.15 -11.28
CA PHE A 183 0.15 -23.23 -12.41
C PHE A 183 -1.00 -23.70 -13.31
N ASP A 184 -1.22 -24.99 -13.43
CA ASP A 184 -2.33 -25.57 -14.20
C ASP A 184 -3.69 -25.23 -13.57
N GLU A 185 -3.81 -25.30 -12.26
CA GLU A 185 -5.01 -24.87 -11.53
C GLU A 185 -5.30 -23.38 -11.72
N LEU A 186 -4.26 -22.53 -11.67
CA LEU A 186 -4.41 -21.11 -11.93
C LEU A 186 -4.94 -20.84 -13.34
N LEU A 187 -4.41 -21.52 -14.34
CA LEU A 187 -4.82 -21.36 -15.74
C LEU A 187 -6.21 -21.93 -16.02
N ALA A 188 -6.58 -23.01 -15.33
CA ALA A 188 -7.89 -23.65 -15.45
C ALA A 188 -9.01 -22.91 -14.68
N TYR A 189 -8.67 -21.97 -13.81
CA TYR A 189 -9.64 -21.25 -12.99
C TYR A 189 -10.59 -20.41 -13.84
N PRO A 190 -11.91 -20.65 -13.75
CA PRO A 190 -12.87 -19.96 -14.60
C PRO A 190 -13.01 -18.49 -14.19
N VAL A 191 -12.49 -17.60 -15.02
CA VAL A 191 -12.72 -16.15 -14.87
C VAL A 191 -14.11 -15.83 -15.39
N LYS A 192 -15.00 -15.35 -14.53
CA LYS A 192 -16.28 -14.80 -14.99
C LYS A 192 -15.96 -13.50 -15.74
N CYS A 193 -16.09 -13.54 -17.07
CA CYS A 193 -16.07 -12.30 -17.86
C CYS A 193 -17.26 -11.44 -17.44
N GLN A 194 -16.98 -10.30 -16.85
CA GLN A 194 -17.96 -9.24 -16.60
C GLN A 194 -18.12 -8.38 -17.85
#